data_0e81a14d517b9ceb3a769c3a4058528e
#
_entry.id   0e81a14d517b9ceb3a769c3a4058528e
#
_cell.length_a   1.000
_cell.length_b   1.000
_cell.length_c   1.000
_cell.angle_alpha   90.00
_cell.angle_beta   90.00
_cell.angle_gamma   90.00
#
_symmetry.space_group_name_H-M   'P 1'
#
loop_
_entity.id
_entity.type
_entity.pdbx_description
1 polymer ?
#
loop_
_entity_poly.entity_id
_entity_poly.type
_entity_poly.pdbx_seq_one_letter_code
_entity_poly.pdbx_strand_id
1 'polypeptide(L)'
;MALDTNKLKGLFSRVYNGKMEENDGRDITEFAKRVFGDGSFNPDPSMLHQFNNLVVQQADQIAKPIVTDMVGTLATYKSAQRDQIVKYDIPQKNKARVRWSANGSGVDLVRVENKKSEIAVPRTFTTGFYYEPFGMTTDAVASVKTLVDDVANAKVRLYFSEISKLVAAAVASQEIPSKNVVTGANLSLTQYNKLASTLARVGGGRPVFVADSLMIDYFAQQQTGANVKELLTDSVREELLRALNVTQIGRTDAVNLVNPFVNENNNKTELPVNIGYMLAGSGTQKPFVVTEFGGMRQMTEQDMEDERIKIKIAQDADIQLIFGNAIGYVKEDASVAL
;
A
#
# COMPACT_ATOMS: atom_id res chain seq x y z
N MET A 1 40.43 -5.03 6.89
CA MET A 1 39.77 -4.10 7.82
C MET A 1 38.28 -4.23 7.59
N ALA A 2 37.50 -4.73 8.54
CA ALA A 2 36.06 -4.75 8.41
C ALA A 2 35.56 -3.31 8.32
N LEU A 3 34.89 -2.96 7.23
CA LEU A 3 34.27 -1.65 7.09
C LEU A 3 33.18 -1.54 8.16
N ASP A 4 33.19 -0.45 8.91
CA ASP A 4 32.20 -0.19 9.95
C ASP A 4 30.79 -0.21 9.31
N THR A 5 29.94 -1.12 9.75
CA THR A 5 28.59 -1.31 9.23
C THR A 5 27.76 -0.02 9.26
N ASN A 6 27.99 0.86 10.23
CA ASN A 6 27.29 2.14 10.33
C ASN A 6 27.75 3.13 9.26
N LYS A 7 29.04 3.14 8.92
CA LYS A 7 29.58 3.97 7.83
C LYS A 7 29.03 3.50 6.49
N LEU A 8 28.95 2.19 6.26
CA LEU A 8 28.36 1.63 5.05
C LEU A 8 26.87 1.94 4.92
N LYS A 9 26.09 1.87 5.99
CA LYS A 9 24.68 2.30 5.99
C LYS A 9 24.53 3.77 5.59
N GLY A 10 25.36 4.64 6.16
CA GLY A 10 25.37 6.05 5.78
C GLY A 10 25.72 6.27 4.32
N LEU A 11 26.71 5.54 3.78
CA LEU A 11 27.13 5.58 2.38
C LEU A 11 25.98 5.16 1.46
N PHE A 12 25.35 4.00 1.70
CA PHE A 12 24.21 3.53 0.92
C PHE A 12 23.03 4.52 0.93
N SER A 13 22.72 5.09 2.09
CA SER A 13 21.64 6.09 2.20
C SER A 13 21.96 7.37 1.43
N ARG A 14 23.20 7.88 1.45
CA ARG A 14 23.59 9.08 0.68
C ARG A 14 23.55 8.82 -0.82
N VAL A 15 24.10 7.68 -1.26
CA VAL A 15 24.11 7.29 -2.66
C VAL A 15 22.68 7.16 -3.20
N TYR A 16 21.81 6.52 -2.45
CA TYR A 16 20.40 6.36 -2.84
C TYR A 16 19.66 7.72 -2.93
N ASN A 17 19.83 8.57 -1.93
CA ASN A 17 19.14 9.88 -1.88
C ASN A 17 19.74 10.94 -2.82
N GLY A 18 20.77 10.61 -3.60
CA GLY A 18 21.45 11.56 -4.49
C GLY A 18 22.23 12.66 -3.76
N LYS A 19 22.47 12.49 -2.44
CA LYS A 19 23.27 13.40 -1.59
C LYS A 19 24.71 12.89 -1.45
N MET A 20 25.31 12.53 -2.59
CA MET A 20 26.64 11.97 -2.63
C MET A 20 27.69 13.02 -2.25
N GLU A 21 28.59 12.65 -1.37
CA GLU A 21 29.84 13.36 -1.13
C GLU A 21 30.87 13.01 -2.21
N GLU A 22 31.92 13.83 -2.35
CA GLU A 22 32.93 13.72 -3.43
C GLU A 22 33.55 12.31 -3.55
N ASN A 23 33.67 11.60 -2.43
CA ASN A 23 34.29 10.26 -2.38
C ASN A 23 33.29 9.10 -2.38
N ASP A 24 32.01 9.35 -2.18
CA ASP A 24 31.00 8.29 -2.00
C ASP A 24 30.90 7.33 -3.19
N GLY A 25 30.96 7.84 -4.41
CA GLY A 25 30.96 7.02 -5.62
C GLY A 25 32.16 6.09 -5.72
N ARG A 26 33.33 6.58 -5.31
CA ARG A 26 34.55 5.76 -5.28
C ARG A 26 34.47 4.70 -4.17
N ASP A 27 34.01 5.10 -3.00
CA ASP A 27 33.93 4.19 -1.84
C ASP A 27 32.93 3.04 -2.06
N ILE A 28 31.78 3.31 -2.73
CA ILE A 28 30.83 2.24 -3.07
C ILE A 28 31.37 1.32 -4.16
N THR A 29 32.09 1.86 -5.15
CA THR A 29 32.74 1.06 -6.20
C THR A 29 33.86 0.20 -5.60
N GLU A 30 34.66 0.74 -4.70
CA GLU A 30 35.69 -0.02 -4.00
C GLU A 30 35.08 -1.10 -3.10
N PHE A 31 33.97 -0.81 -2.42
CA PHE A 31 33.24 -1.80 -1.65
C PHE A 31 32.68 -2.91 -2.55
N ALA A 32 32.04 -2.57 -3.68
CA ALA A 32 31.55 -3.55 -4.64
C ALA A 32 32.69 -4.45 -5.18
N LYS A 33 33.83 -3.86 -5.52
CA LYS A 33 35.01 -4.63 -5.96
C LYS A 33 35.55 -5.56 -4.86
N ARG A 34 35.49 -5.16 -3.61
CA ARG A 34 35.86 -6.05 -2.49
C ARG A 34 34.90 -7.20 -2.29
N VAL A 35 33.57 -6.96 -2.52
CA VAL A 35 32.54 -7.98 -2.41
C VAL A 35 32.60 -8.96 -3.57
N PHE A 36 32.68 -8.46 -4.81
CA PHE A 36 32.54 -9.24 -6.04
C PHE A 36 33.89 -9.52 -6.74
N GLY A 37 35.00 -9.05 -6.19
CA GLY A 37 36.29 -9.12 -6.85
C GLY A 37 36.33 -8.25 -8.11
N ASP A 38 37.03 -8.72 -9.14
CA ASP A 38 37.07 -8.06 -10.46
C ASP A 38 35.93 -8.51 -11.39
N GLY A 39 34.77 -8.88 -10.83
CA GLY A 39 33.64 -9.44 -11.56
C GLY A 39 33.70 -10.95 -11.74
N SER A 40 34.67 -11.62 -11.08
CA SER A 40 34.73 -13.08 -11.06
C SER A 40 33.60 -13.65 -10.18
N PHE A 41 33.15 -14.85 -10.55
CA PHE A 41 32.09 -15.58 -9.84
C PHE A 41 32.56 -16.21 -8.51
N ASN A 42 33.39 -15.55 -7.75
CA ASN A 42 33.84 -16.06 -6.46
C ASN A 42 33.89 -14.97 -5.39
N PRO A 43 32.71 -14.38 -5.06
CA PRO A 43 32.64 -13.36 -4.03
C PRO A 43 32.93 -13.95 -2.65
N ASP A 44 33.50 -13.14 -1.75
CA ASP A 44 33.61 -13.51 -0.34
C ASP A 44 32.21 -13.67 0.27
N PRO A 45 31.82 -14.88 0.74
CA PRO A 45 30.47 -15.11 1.25
C PRO A 45 30.07 -14.21 2.40
N SER A 46 31.02 -13.83 3.27
CA SER A 46 30.76 -12.96 4.41
C SER A 46 30.48 -11.52 3.96
N MET A 47 31.28 -11.01 3.03
CA MET A 47 31.09 -9.66 2.48
C MET A 47 29.84 -9.57 1.60
N LEU A 48 29.56 -10.64 0.83
CA LEU A 48 28.34 -10.77 0.06
C LEU A 48 27.08 -10.73 0.94
N HIS A 49 27.10 -11.47 2.04
CA HIS A 49 26.00 -11.44 3.02
C HIS A 49 25.82 -10.03 3.62
N GLN A 50 26.91 -9.36 3.95
CA GLN A 50 26.88 -7.99 4.48
C GLN A 50 26.31 -7.00 3.44
N PHE A 51 26.74 -7.09 2.18
CA PHE A 51 26.23 -6.27 1.09
C PHE A 51 24.71 -6.44 0.92
N ASN A 52 24.26 -7.67 0.78
CA ASN A 52 22.84 -7.98 0.60
C ASN A 52 21.99 -7.53 1.79
N ASN A 53 22.51 -7.65 3.00
CA ASN A 53 21.84 -7.16 4.21
C ASN A 53 21.71 -5.62 4.20
N LEU A 54 22.71 -4.89 3.73
CA LEU A 54 22.64 -3.44 3.58
C LEU A 54 21.60 -3.02 2.52
N VAL A 55 21.56 -3.71 1.38
CA VAL A 55 20.56 -3.47 0.32
C VAL A 55 19.14 -3.67 0.87
N VAL A 56 18.89 -4.80 1.55
CA VAL A 56 17.57 -5.11 2.12
C VAL A 56 17.17 -4.12 3.21
N GLN A 57 18.09 -3.71 4.08
CA GLN A 57 17.82 -2.71 5.11
C GLN A 57 17.50 -1.34 4.51
N GLN A 58 18.22 -0.94 3.46
CA GLN A 58 17.96 0.32 2.77
C GLN A 58 16.61 0.27 2.05
N ALA A 59 16.31 -0.84 1.36
CA ALA A 59 15.02 -1.04 0.71
C ALA A 59 13.84 -1.00 1.71
N ASP A 60 14.00 -1.60 2.89
CA ASP A 60 12.98 -1.56 3.95
C ASP A 60 12.76 -0.12 4.48
N GLN A 61 13.82 0.66 4.64
CA GLN A 61 13.72 2.07 5.05
C GLN A 61 12.98 2.92 4.02
N ILE A 62 13.12 2.63 2.72
CA ILE A 62 12.46 3.34 1.64
C ILE A 62 11.00 2.87 1.50
N ALA A 63 10.79 1.57 1.54
CA ALA A 63 9.45 1.00 1.38
C ALA A 63 8.50 1.35 2.53
N LYS A 64 8.98 1.42 3.76
CA LYS A 64 8.16 1.72 4.94
C LYS A 64 7.36 3.03 4.85
N PRO A 65 7.95 4.20 4.56
CA PRO A 65 7.18 5.43 4.41
C PRO A 65 6.19 5.34 3.25
N ILE A 66 6.59 4.78 2.10
CA ILE A 66 5.71 4.61 0.94
C ILE A 66 4.50 3.73 1.32
N VAL A 67 4.74 2.57 1.94
CA VAL A 67 3.67 1.69 2.43
C VAL A 67 2.82 2.40 3.47
N THR A 68 3.42 3.15 4.39
CA THR A 68 2.69 3.87 5.43
C THR A 68 1.82 4.97 4.85
N ASP A 69 2.27 5.71 3.85
CA ASP A 69 1.51 6.80 3.22
C ASP A 69 0.38 6.24 2.35
N MET A 70 0.70 5.29 1.48
CA MET A 70 -0.27 4.72 0.55
C MET A 70 -1.27 3.79 1.27
N VAL A 71 -0.78 2.85 2.07
CA VAL A 71 -1.61 1.95 2.88
C VAL A 71 -2.22 2.69 4.06
N GLY A 72 -1.58 3.75 4.54
CA GLY A 72 -2.05 4.59 5.63
C GLY A 72 -3.42 5.24 5.38
N THR A 73 -3.81 5.45 4.14
CA THR A 73 -5.17 5.87 3.79
C THR A 73 -6.18 4.75 4.05
N LEU A 74 -5.84 3.50 3.72
CA LEU A 74 -6.71 2.32 3.79
C LEU A 74 -6.61 1.58 5.13
N ALA A 75 -5.42 1.54 5.74
CA ALA A 75 -5.11 0.70 6.87
C ALA A 75 -4.38 1.41 8.01
N THR A 76 -4.46 0.83 9.20
CA THR A 76 -3.59 1.18 10.31
C THR A 76 -2.36 0.27 10.27
N TYR A 77 -1.19 0.88 10.18
CA TYR A 77 0.08 0.15 10.18
C TYR A 77 0.60 -0.04 11.60
N LYS A 78 1.02 -1.27 11.91
CA LYS A 78 1.64 -1.64 13.19
C LYS A 78 2.92 -2.42 12.92
N SER A 79 3.93 -2.22 13.76
CA SER A 79 5.14 -3.03 13.77
C SER A 79 5.21 -3.79 15.10
N ALA A 80 5.52 -5.06 15.05
CA ALA A 80 5.63 -5.95 16.20
C ALA A 80 6.92 -6.77 16.12
N GLN A 81 7.38 -7.30 17.24
CA GLN A 81 8.45 -8.29 17.24
C GLN A 81 7.91 -9.63 16.71
N ARG A 82 8.78 -10.47 16.18
CA ARG A 82 8.39 -11.71 15.48
C ARG A 82 7.66 -12.73 16.36
N ASP A 83 7.96 -12.74 17.64
CA ASP A 83 7.42 -13.61 18.67
C ASP A 83 6.25 -12.98 19.46
N GLN A 84 5.89 -11.74 19.13
CA GLN A 84 4.86 -11.00 19.83
C GLN A 84 3.47 -11.37 19.30
N ILE A 85 2.55 -11.70 20.22
CA ILE A 85 1.14 -11.86 19.90
C ILE A 85 0.47 -10.49 19.86
N VAL A 86 0.00 -10.10 18.67
CA VAL A 86 -0.71 -8.83 18.47
C VAL A 86 -2.21 -9.09 18.46
N LYS A 87 -2.95 -8.36 19.30
CA LYS A 87 -4.41 -8.40 19.34
C LYS A 87 -4.99 -7.09 18.81
N TYR A 88 -6.07 -7.20 18.08
CA TYR A 88 -6.85 -6.06 17.58
C TYR A 88 -8.16 -6.01 18.34
N ASP A 89 -8.37 -4.94 19.07
CA ASP A 89 -9.63 -4.68 19.77
C ASP A 89 -10.59 -3.94 18.83
N ILE A 90 -11.70 -4.58 18.50
CA ILE A 90 -12.73 -4.03 17.62
C ILE A 90 -13.83 -3.44 18.50
N PRO A 91 -13.96 -2.11 18.61
CA PRO A 91 -15.02 -1.51 19.40
C PRO A 91 -16.37 -1.78 18.77
N GLN A 92 -17.30 -2.33 19.56
CA GLN A 92 -18.68 -2.50 19.12
C GLN A 92 -19.46 -1.18 19.27
N LYS A 93 -20.34 -0.90 18.31
CA LYS A 93 -21.19 0.31 18.39
C LYS A 93 -22.15 0.19 19.57
N ASN A 94 -22.17 1.21 20.42
CA ASN A 94 -23.13 1.31 21.50
C ASN A 94 -24.56 1.43 20.93
N LYS A 95 -25.45 0.53 21.35
CA LYS A 95 -26.86 0.48 20.96
C LYS A 95 -27.79 1.26 21.90
N ALA A 96 -27.24 1.87 22.95
CA ALA A 96 -28.01 2.64 23.91
C ALA A 96 -28.70 3.84 23.23
N ARG A 97 -29.98 4.01 23.50
CA ARG A 97 -30.78 5.13 22.98
C ARG A 97 -31.41 5.88 24.14
N VAL A 98 -31.34 7.20 24.06
CA VAL A 98 -32.05 8.06 25.00
C VAL A 98 -33.52 8.14 24.59
N ARG A 99 -34.41 7.92 25.56
CA ARG A 99 -35.85 8.06 25.37
C ARG A 99 -36.41 9.02 26.44
N TRP A 100 -37.43 9.73 26.09
CA TRP A 100 -38.26 10.42 27.06
C TRP A 100 -39.09 9.37 27.81
N SER A 101 -39.05 9.41 29.13
CA SER A 101 -39.84 8.53 29.99
C SER A 101 -40.54 9.34 31.06
N ALA A 102 -41.71 8.87 31.53
CA ALA A 102 -42.40 9.50 32.65
C ALA A 102 -41.58 9.28 33.94
N ASN A 103 -41.72 10.21 34.87
CA ASN A 103 -41.03 10.09 36.16
C ASN A 103 -41.43 8.81 36.88
N GLY A 104 -40.45 7.99 37.24
CA GLY A 104 -40.67 6.68 37.86
C GLY A 104 -40.89 5.50 36.90
N SER A 105 -40.81 5.68 35.56
CA SER A 105 -40.85 4.56 34.61
C SER A 105 -39.50 3.87 34.49
N GLY A 106 -39.50 2.56 34.21
CA GLY A 106 -38.31 1.77 34.01
C GLY A 106 -37.51 2.20 32.75
N VAL A 107 -36.20 2.01 32.79
CA VAL A 107 -35.28 2.28 31.69
C VAL A 107 -34.87 0.98 31.06
N ASP A 108 -34.92 0.90 29.71
CA ASP A 108 -34.36 -0.23 28.97
C ASP A 108 -32.83 -0.27 29.11
N LEU A 109 -32.34 -1.27 29.80
CA LEU A 109 -30.90 -1.49 29.97
C LEU A 109 -30.33 -2.18 28.73
N VAL A 110 -29.31 -1.58 28.12
CA VAL A 110 -28.56 -2.17 27.04
C VAL A 110 -27.21 -2.64 27.58
N ARG A 111 -26.89 -3.90 27.36
CA ARG A 111 -25.58 -4.43 27.71
C ARG A 111 -24.51 -3.72 26.86
N VAL A 112 -23.57 -3.10 27.52
CA VAL A 112 -22.35 -2.59 26.90
C VAL A 112 -21.45 -3.80 26.69
N GLU A 113 -21.45 -4.32 25.46
CA GLU A 113 -20.56 -5.43 25.10
C GLU A 113 -19.14 -4.92 24.98
N ASN A 114 -18.22 -5.69 25.56
CA ASN A 114 -16.80 -5.45 25.42
C ASN A 114 -16.36 -5.71 23.98
N LYS A 115 -15.23 -5.15 23.62
CA LYS A 115 -14.58 -5.26 22.32
C LYS A 115 -14.46 -6.72 21.86
N LYS A 116 -14.79 -6.97 20.60
CA LYS A 116 -14.36 -8.20 19.93
C LYS A 116 -12.85 -8.08 19.70
N SER A 117 -12.08 -9.10 20.02
CA SER A 117 -10.64 -9.10 19.75
C SER A 117 -10.31 -10.15 18.70
N GLU A 118 -9.50 -9.78 17.74
CA GLU A 118 -8.91 -10.67 16.74
C GLU A 118 -7.40 -10.72 16.93
N ILE A 119 -6.79 -11.86 16.59
CA ILE A 119 -5.36 -12.08 16.76
C ILE A 119 -4.71 -12.00 15.36
N ALA A 120 -3.61 -11.27 15.27
CA ALA A 120 -2.80 -11.26 14.06
C ALA A 120 -2.11 -12.61 13.86
N VAL A 121 -2.22 -13.14 12.64
CA VAL A 121 -1.61 -14.41 12.25
C VAL A 121 -0.50 -14.12 11.24
N PRO A 122 0.78 -14.19 11.63
CA PRO A 122 1.87 -13.88 10.71
C PRO A 122 1.90 -14.85 9.53
N ARG A 123 1.95 -14.30 8.31
CA ARG A 123 2.17 -15.02 7.05
C ARG A 123 3.49 -14.55 6.46
N THR A 124 4.27 -15.47 5.92
CA THR A 124 5.57 -15.13 5.33
C THR A 124 5.40 -14.78 3.86
N PHE A 125 5.77 -13.57 3.48
CA PHE A 125 5.94 -13.16 2.10
C PHE A 125 7.37 -13.43 1.65
N THR A 126 7.52 -13.85 0.42
CA THR A 126 8.85 -14.09 -0.17
C THR A 126 8.93 -13.46 -1.55
N THR A 127 10.07 -12.83 -1.84
CA THR A 127 10.44 -12.40 -3.18
C THR A 127 11.88 -12.84 -3.46
N GLY A 128 12.19 -13.06 -4.72
CA GLY A 128 13.52 -13.48 -5.16
C GLY A 128 14.04 -12.59 -6.28
N PHE A 129 15.32 -12.26 -6.22
CA PHE A 129 16.04 -11.52 -7.24
C PHE A 129 17.32 -12.30 -7.57
N TYR A 130 17.83 -12.09 -8.75
CA TYR A 130 19.17 -12.52 -9.11
C TYR A 130 19.92 -11.36 -9.75
N TYR A 131 21.21 -11.35 -9.62
CA TYR A 131 22.08 -10.40 -10.30
C TYR A 131 23.41 -11.06 -10.67
N GLU A 132 24.06 -10.45 -11.64
CA GLU A 132 25.36 -10.89 -12.11
C GLU A 132 26.47 -10.06 -11.44
N PRO A 133 27.54 -10.69 -10.93
CA PRO A 133 28.62 -9.96 -10.24
C PRO A 133 29.30 -8.91 -11.12
N PHE A 134 29.43 -9.18 -12.41
CA PHE A 134 30.03 -8.27 -13.37
C PHE A 134 29.28 -6.94 -13.47
N GLY A 135 27.96 -6.96 -13.53
CA GLY A 135 27.15 -5.74 -13.54
C GLY A 135 27.35 -4.89 -12.30
N MET A 136 27.49 -5.54 -11.13
CA MET A 136 27.72 -4.86 -9.85
C MET A 136 29.09 -4.19 -9.74
N THR A 137 30.11 -4.66 -10.46
CA THR A 137 31.45 -4.06 -10.46
C THR A 137 31.62 -2.98 -11.50
N THR A 138 30.86 -3.03 -12.60
CA THR A 138 30.97 -2.08 -13.72
C THR A 138 30.31 -0.74 -13.39
N ASP A 139 29.09 -0.76 -12.83
CA ASP A 139 28.37 0.43 -12.35
C ASP A 139 27.69 0.13 -11.02
N ALA A 140 28.49 0.13 -9.96
CA ALA A 140 28.04 -0.19 -8.62
C ALA A 140 26.94 0.74 -8.10
N VAL A 141 27.01 2.03 -8.43
CA VAL A 141 26.06 3.04 -7.94
C VAL A 141 24.68 2.82 -8.54
N ALA A 142 24.60 2.71 -9.87
CA ALA A 142 23.31 2.48 -10.55
C ALA A 142 22.74 1.12 -10.22
N SER A 143 23.56 0.07 -10.19
CA SER A 143 23.13 -1.30 -9.89
C SER A 143 22.57 -1.43 -8.46
N VAL A 144 23.21 -0.82 -7.46
CA VAL A 144 22.72 -0.82 -6.09
C VAL A 144 21.41 -0.06 -5.99
N LYS A 145 21.30 1.09 -6.63
CA LYS A 145 20.06 1.90 -6.62
C LYS A 145 18.90 1.11 -7.24
N THR A 146 19.10 0.53 -8.41
CA THR A 146 18.08 -0.30 -9.09
C THR A 146 17.64 -1.48 -8.21
N LEU A 147 18.59 -2.20 -7.60
CA LEU A 147 18.28 -3.33 -6.76
C LEU A 147 17.47 -2.92 -5.51
N VAL A 148 17.81 -1.79 -4.89
CA VAL A 148 17.07 -1.25 -3.74
C VAL A 148 15.66 -0.84 -4.16
N ASP A 149 15.50 -0.17 -5.29
CA ASP A 149 14.20 0.26 -5.83
C ASP A 149 13.32 -0.97 -6.17
N ASP A 150 13.88 -2.00 -6.79
CA ASP A 150 13.16 -3.21 -7.15
C ASP A 150 12.63 -3.94 -5.90
N VAL A 151 13.44 -4.06 -4.85
CA VAL A 151 13.03 -4.66 -3.59
C VAL A 151 11.93 -3.82 -2.91
N ALA A 152 12.08 -2.50 -2.87
CA ALA A 152 11.10 -1.61 -2.27
C ALA A 152 9.76 -1.65 -3.02
N ASN A 153 9.80 -1.57 -4.35
CA ASN A 153 8.62 -1.65 -5.20
C ASN A 153 7.92 -3.01 -5.10
N ALA A 154 8.67 -4.12 -5.05
CA ALA A 154 8.10 -5.45 -4.86
C ALA A 154 7.32 -5.55 -3.54
N LYS A 155 7.84 -4.96 -2.45
CA LYS A 155 7.14 -4.90 -1.17
C LYS A 155 5.84 -4.11 -1.26
N VAL A 156 5.87 -2.92 -1.86
CA VAL A 156 4.68 -2.06 -2.02
C VAL A 156 3.60 -2.76 -2.84
N ARG A 157 3.97 -3.33 -3.99
CA ARG A 157 3.05 -4.07 -4.88
C ARG A 157 2.38 -5.24 -4.16
N LEU A 158 3.14 -5.98 -3.36
CA LEU A 158 2.62 -7.11 -2.61
C LEU A 158 1.49 -6.68 -1.66
N TYR A 159 1.69 -5.62 -0.87
CA TYR A 159 0.67 -5.14 0.07
C TYR A 159 -0.61 -4.72 -0.66
N PHE A 160 -0.51 -4.01 -1.79
CA PHE A 160 -1.68 -3.63 -2.58
C PHE A 160 -2.40 -4.83 -3.16
N SER A 161 -1.68 -5.79 -3.73
CA SER A 161 -2.26 -7.01 -4.27
C SER A 161 -3.01 -7.80 -3.19
N GLU A 162 -2.43 -7.94 -2.00
CA GLU A 162 -3.08 -8.66 -0.90
C GLU A 162 -4.30 -7.90 -0.34
N ILE A 163 -4.25 -6.58 -0.21
CA ILE A 163 -5.42 -5.77 0.17
C ILE A 163 -6.53 -5.91 -0.86
N SER A 164 -6.21 -5.84 -2.16
CA SER A 164 -7.19 -6.00 -3.24
C SER A 164 -7.85 -7.38 -3.22
N LYS A 165 -7.07 -8.45 -3.05
CA LYS A 165 -7.59 -9.83 -2.92
C LYS A 165 -8.47 -9.99 -1.69
N LEU A 166 -8.07 -9.39 -0.57
CA LEU A 166 -8.80 -9.47 0.68
C LEU A 166 -10.15 -8.73 0.58
N VAL A 167 -10.19 -7.57 -0.08
CA VAL A 167 -11.46 -6.87 -0.36
C VAL A 167 -12.35 -7.70 -1.28
N ALA A 168 -11.82 -8.27 -2.35
CA ALA A 168 -12.59 -9.13 -3.25
C ALA A 168 -13.17 -10.35 -2.52
N ALA A 169 -12.40 -10.98 -1.65
CA ALA A 169 -12.86 -12.08 -0.80
C ALA A 169 -13.94 -11.62 0.19
N ALA A 170 -13.77 -10.46 0.82
CA ALA A 170 -14.73 -9.91 1.78
C ALA A 170 -16.05 -9.48 1.12
N VAL A 171 -16.02 -9.05 -0.14
CA VAL A 171 -17.24 -8.82 -0.95
C VAL A 171 -17.95 -10.14 -1.22
N ALA A 172 -17.22 -11.19 -1.60
CA ALA A 172 -17.78 -12.51 -1.88
C ALA A 172 -18.36 -13.19 -0.61
N SER A 173 -17.69 -13.03 0.55
CA SER A 173 -18.13 -13.58 1.85
C SER A 173 -19.20 -12.72 2.55
N GLN A 174 -19.61 -11.59 1.97
CA GLN A 174 -20.56 -10.64 2.55
C GLN A 174 -20.09 -10.00 3.89
N GLU A 175 -18.83 -10.00 4.17
CA GLU A 175 -18.24 -9.25 5.30
C GLU A 175 -18.36 -7.73 5.08
N ILE A 176 -18.36 -7.30 3.81
CA ILE A 176 -18.73 -5.95 3.41
C ILE A 176 -20.24 -5.92 3.16
N PRO A 177 -21.01 -5.04 3.84
CA PRO A 177 -22.45 -4.96 3.65
C PRO A 177 -22.81 -4.72 2.18
N SER A 178 -23.86 -5.40 1.66
CA SER A 178 -24.29 -5.28 0.27
C SER A 178 -24.61 -3.85 -0.18
N LYS A 179 -25.04 -2.98 0.74
CA LYS A 179 -25.25 -1.55 0.49
C LYS A 179 -23.97 -0.76 0.22
N ASN A 180 -22.83 -1.32 0.60
CA ASN A 180 -21.50 -0.73 0.39
C ASN A 180 -20.85 -1.29 -0.90
N VAL A 181 -21.52 -2.15 -1.64
CA VAL A 181 -21.03 -2.74 -2.89
C VAL A 181 -21.82 -2.19 -4.05
N VAL A 182 -21.15 -1.58 -5.01
CA VAL A 182 -21.72 -1.03 -6.24
C VAL A 182 -20.96 -1.64 -7.42
N THR A 183 -21.60 -2.55 -8.13
CA THR A 183 -21.01 -3.25 -9.26
C THR A 183 -21.97 -3.22 -10.44
N GLY A 184 -21.45 -3.17 -11.64
CA GLY A 184 -22.24 -3.22 -12.88
C GLY A 184 -21.60 -2.44 -14.02
N ALA A 185 -22.30 -2.43 -15.15
CA ALA A 185 -21.91 -1.69 -16.33
C ALA A 185 -22.55 -0.29 -16.32
N ASN A 186 -21.80 0.71 -16.76
CA ASN A 186 -22.25 2.11 -16.87
C ASN A 186 -22.75 2.68 -15.53
N LEU A 187 -21.94 2.56 -14.51
CA LEU A 187 -22.25 3.09 -13.19
C LEU A 187 -22.49 4.60 -13.23
N SER A 188 -23.59 5.03 -12.62
CA SER A 188 -23.95 6.44 -12.58
C SER A 188 -23.37 7.17 -11.36
N LEU A 189 -23.15 8.46 -11.50
CA LEU A 189 -22.76 9.34 -10.39
C LEU A 189 -23.81 9.30 -9.23
N THR A 190 -25.06 9.01 -9.53
CA THR A 190 -26.12 8.85 -8.52
C THR A 190 -25.86 7.63 -7.62
N GLN A 191 -25.45 6.50 -8.20
CA GLN A 191 -25.09 5.29 -7.45
C GLN A 191 -23.84 5.54 -6.59
N TYR A 192 -22.84 6.20 -7.16
CA TYR A 192 -21.64 6.63 -6.47
C TYR A 192 -21.96 7.54 -5.26
N ASN A 193 -22.78 8.59 -5.45
CA ASN A 193 -23.17 9.50 -4.38
C ASN A 193 -24.01 8.81 -3.30
N LYS A 194 -24.81 7.82 -3.64
CA LYS A 194 -25.56 6.99 -2.69
C LYS A 194 -24.61 6.19 -1.78
N LEU A 195 -23.58 5.60 -2.35
CA LEU A 195 -22.53 4.91 -1.60
C LEU A 195 -21.78 5.90 -0.68
N ALA A 196 -21.38 7.05 -1.22
CA ALA A 196 -20.71 8.09 -0.46
C ALA A 196 -21.55 8.56 0.75
N SER A 197 -22.87 8.77 0.56
CA SER A 197 -23.80 9.11 1.63
C SER A 197 -23.90 8.00 2.69
N THR A 198 -23.86 6.73 2.28
CA THR A 198 -23.90 5.61 3.21
C THR A 198 -22.64 5.57 4.08
N LEU A 199 -21.46 5.73 3.49
CA LEU A 199 -20.18 5.71 4.19
C LEU A 199 -19.97 6.95 5.06
N ALA A 200 -20.43 8.12 4.62
CA ALA A 200 -20.44 9.34 5.43
C ALA A 200 -21.20 9.15 6.75
N ARG A 201 -22.31 8.39 6.75
CA ARG A 201 -23.06 8.05 7.98
C ARG A 201 -22.33 7.05 8.88
N VAL A 202 -21.48 6.20 8.31
CA VAL A 202 -20.67 5.26 9.10
C VAL A 202 -19.53 5.99 9.78
N GLY A 203 -18.80 6.82 9.03
CA GLY A 203 -17.61 7.51 9.52
C GLY A 203 -17.87 8.86 10.19
N GLY A 204 -19.03 9.48 9.94
CA GLY A 204 -19.34 10.83 10.42
C GLY A 204 -18.59 11.96 9.73
N GLY A 205 -17.82 11.66 8.69
CA GLY A 205 -17.02 12.62 7.92
C GLY A 205 -17.15 12.44 6.42
N ARG A 206 -16.35 13.19 5.67
CA ARG A 206 -16.30 13.14 4.22
C ARG A 206 -15.60 11.84 3.78
N PRO A 207 -16.23 10.99 2.94
CA PRO A 207 -15.59 9.77 2.45
C PRO A 207 -14.43 10.08 1.51
N VAL A 208 -13.47 9.15 1.43
CA VAL A 208 -12.33 9.21 0.51
C VAL A 208 -12.48 8.09 -0.52
N PHE A 209 -12.40 8.44 -1.80
CA PHE A 209 -12.42 7.49 -2.90
C PHE A 209 -11.00 7.24 -3.40
N VAL A 210 -10.58 6.00 -3.39
CA VAL A 210 -9.22 5.57 -3.75
C VAL A 210 -9.35 4.63 -4.94
N ALA A 211 -8.83 5.02 -6.10
CA ALA A 211 -8.94 4.26 -7.34
C ALA A 211 -7.82 4.62 -8.33
N ASP A 212 -7.75 3.88 -9.41
CA ASP A 212 -6.95 4.22 -10.58
C ASP A 212 -7.46 5.51 -11.24
N SER A 213 -6.56 6.25 -11.92
CA SER A 213 -6.89 7.50 -12.61
C SER A 213 -8.06 7.34 -13.59
N LEU A 214 -8.10 6.25 -14.35
CA LEU A 214 -9.19 5.98 -15.30
C LEU A 214 -10.54 5.89 -14.63
N MET A 215 -10.60 5.29 -13.44
CA MET A 215 -11.85 5.16 -12.67
C MET A 215 -12.26 6.49 -12.05
N ILE A 216 -11.28 7.29 -11.61
CA ILE A 216 -11.52 8.64 -11.09
C ILE A 216 -12.05 9.54 -12.19
N ASP A 217 -11.41 9.54 -13.37
CA ASP A 217 -11.81 10.34 -14.53
C ASP A 217 -13.18 9.95 -15.05
N TYR A 218 -13.53 8.65 -15.02
CA TYR A 218 -14.87 8.17 -15.40
C TYR A 218 -15.99 8.83 -14.60
N PHE A 219 -15.85 8.92 -13.27
CA PHE A 219 -16.86 9.60 -12.45
C PHE A 219 -16.73 11.13 -12.52
N ALA A 220 -15.53 11.66 -12.70
CA ALA A 220 -15.32 13.09 -12.85
C ALA A 220 -15.97 13.64 -14.11
N GLN A 221 -15.89 12.92 -15.24
CA GLN A 221 -16.55 13.29 -16.49
C GLN A 221 -18.08 13.33 -16.37
N GLN A 222 -18.68 12.45 -15.55
CA GLN A 222 -20.11 12.49 -15.31
C GLN A 222 -20.58 13.73 -14.52
N GLN A 223 -19.69 14.39 -13.77
CA GLN A 223 -20.00 15.66 -13.08
C GLN A 223 -20.14 16.82 -14.06
N THR A 224 -19.51 16.74 -15.22
CA THR A 224 -19.55 17.79 -16.23
C THR A 224 -20.75 17.69 -17.19
N GLY A 225 -21.63 16.69 -17.02
CA GLY A 225 -22.83 16.50 -17.81
C GLY A 225 -23.80 17.69 -17.78
N ALA A 226 -24.67 17.79 -18.77
CA ALA A 226 -25.51 18.96 -19.05
C ALA A 226 -26.38 19.44 -17.85
N ASN A 227 -26.70 18.54 -16.92
CA ASN A 227 -27.55 18.86 -15.75
C ASN A 227 -26.77 19.35 -14.51
N VAL A 228 -25.44 19.34 -14.56
CA VAL A 228 -24.56 19.69 -13.41
C VAL A 228 -23.74 20.96 -13.69
N LYS A 229 -23.77 21.46 -14.92
CA LYS A 229 -23.04 22.68 -15.33
C LYS A 229 -23.41 23.91 -14.50
N GLU A 230 -24.63 23.96 -13.99
CA GLU A 230 -25.13 25.07 -13.17
C GLU A 230 -24.66 25.02 -11.69
N LEU A 231 -24.12 23.89 -11.23
CA LEU A 231 -23.70 23.70 -9.84
C LEU A 231 -22.19 23.83 -9.61
N LEU A 232 -21.40 23.79 -10.69
CA LEU A 232 -19.95 24.00 -10.60
C LEU A 232 -19.63 25.48 -10.85
N THR A 233 -19.02 26.13 -9.89
CA THR A 233 -18.46 27.47 -10.09
C THR A 233 -17.34 27.41 -11.10
N ASP A 234 -17.17 28.45 -11.92
CA ASP A 234 -16.12 28.52 -12.97
C ASP A 234 -14.72 28.30 -12.40
N SER A 235 -14.48 28.66 -11.13
CA SER A 235 -13.21 28.42 -10.44
C SER A 235 -12.88 26.94 -10.25
N VAL A 236 -13.88 26.11 -9.89
CA VAL A 236 -13.69 24.64 -9.74
C VAL A 236 -13.46 23.99 -11.11
N ARG A 237 -14.10 24.51 -12.13
CA ARG A 237 -13.91 24.05 -13.51
C ARG A 237 -12.53 24.39 -14.06
N GLU A 238 -12.00 25.56 -13.76
CA GLU A 238 -10.64 25.95 -14.11
C GLU A 238 -9.58 25.13 -13.36
N GLU A 239 -9.83 24.81 -12.09
CA GLU A 239 -8.95 24.00 -11.26
C GLU A 239 -8.86 22.56 -11.79
N LEU A 240 -10.00 21.97 -12.19
CA LEU A 240 -10.08 20.67 -12.86
C LEU A 240 -9.31 20.64 -14.19
N LEU A 241 -9.36 21.73 -14.95
CA LEU A 241 -8.65 21.87 -16.24
C LEU A 241 -7.16 22.13 -16.08
N ARG A 242 -6.75 22.81 -15.02
CA ARG A 242 -5.33 23.17 -14.78
C ARG A 242 -4.55 22.07 -14.08
N ALA A 243 -5.19 21.33 -13.16
CA ALA A 243 -4.47 20.39 -12.30
C ALA A 243 -4.21 19.03 -12.98
N LEU A 244 -4.93 18.66 -14.06
CA LEU A 244 -4.91 17.31 -14.66
C LEU A 244 -5.11 16.19 -13.60
N ASN A 245 -5.50 16.55 -12.40
CA ASN A 245 -5.64 15.65 -11.29
C ASN A 245 -6.92 15.98 -10.52
N VAL A 246 -7.87 15.06 -10.57
CA VAL A 246 -9.16 15.22 -9.90
C VAL A 246 -8.98 14.89 -8.42
N THR A 247 -9.08 15.88 -7.56
CA THR A 247 -8.96 15.71 -6.10
C THR A 247 -10.31 15.50 -5.41
N GLN A 248 -11.42 15.75 -6.11
CA GLN A 248 -12.77 15.65 -5.55
C GLN A 248 -13.78 15.15 -6.57
N ILE A 249 -14.64 14.22 -6.15
CA ILE A 249 -15.77 13.72 -6.93
C ILE A 249 -17.04 13.89 -6.07
N GLY A 250 -17.90 14.83 -6.42
CA GLY A 250 -19.09 15.14 -5.63
C GLY A 250 -18.76 15.51 -4.18
N ARG A 251 -19.15 14.64 -3.25
CA ARG A 251 -18.92 14.83 -1.80
C ARG A 251 -17.75 13.99 -1.26
N THR A 252 -16.92 13.43 -2.12
CA THR A 252 -15.79 12.60 -1.72
C THR A 252 -14.48 13.26 -2.12
N ASP A 253 -13.45 13.02 -1.33
CA ASP A 253 -12.08 13.32 -1.73
C ASP A 253 -11.59 12.14 -2.60
N ALA A 254 -10.90 12.42 -3.68
CA ALA A 254 -10.37 11.42 -4.59
C ALA A 254 -8.85 11.31 -4.42
N VAL A 255 -8.37 10.08 -4.27
CA VAL A 255 -6.94 9.76 -4.15
C VAL A 255 -6.59 8.80 -5.28
N ASN A 256 -5.69 9.24 -6.15
CA ASN A 256 -5.19 8.43 -7.25
C ASN A 256 -4.21 7.38 -6.73
N LEU A 257 -4.47 6.10 -7.04
CA LEU A 257 -3.53 5.01 -6.83
C LEU A 257 -2.52 4.99 -7.97
N VAL A 258 -1.25 5.00 -7.63
CA VAL A 258 -0.18 4.74 -8.59
C VAL A 258 -0.26 3.27 -9.03
N ASN A 259 -0.67 3.05 -10.27
CA ASN A 259 -0.92 1.72 -10.83
C ASN A 259 -0.03 1.50 -12.08
N PRO A 260 1.23 1.11 -11.90
CA PRO A 260 2.16 0.96 -13.01
C PRO A 260 1.80 -0.22 -13.91
N PHE A 261 2.21 -0.15 -15.17
CA PHE A 261 2.16 -1.30 -16.06
C PHE A 261 3.14 -2.39 -15.61
N VAL A 262 2.70 -3.63 -15.72
CA VAL A 262 3.50 -4.82 -15.35
C VAL A 262 4.29 -5.35 -16.55
N ASN A 263 3.89 -4.98 -17.75
CA ASN A 263 4.49 -5.46 -19.00
C ASN A 263 4.91 -4.31 -19.93
N GLU A 264 5.86 -4.60 -20.81
CA GLU A 264 6.41 -3.64 -21.78
C GLU A 264 5.38 -3.16 -22.81
N ASN A 265 4.32 -3.90 -23.04
CA ASN A 265 3.28 -3.57 -24.03
C ASN A 265 2.21 -2.61 -23.49
N ASN A 266 2.31 -2.17 -22.24
CA ASN A 266 1.39 -1.24 -21.56
C ASN A 266 -0.08 -1.68 -21.62
N ASN A 267 -0.35 -2.99 -21.60
CA ASN A 267 -1.71 -3.54 -21.66
C ASN A 267 -2.14 -4.26 -20.38
N LYS A 268 -1.29 -4.29 -19.35
CA LYS A 268 -1.60 -4.90 -18.06
C LYS A 268 -1.03 -4.08 -16.92
N THR A 269 -1.88 -3.65 -16.02
CA THR A 269 -1.52 -2.96 -14.77
C THR A 269 -1.43 -3.91 -13.59
N GLU A 270 -0.79 -3.48 -12.52
CA GLU A 270 -0.65 -4.24 -11.28
C GLU A 270 -2.00 -4.49 -10.62
N LEU A 271 -2.86 -3.47 -10.57
CA LEU A 271 -4.21 -3.54 -10.03
C LEU A 271 -5.25 -3.36 -11.15
N PRO A 272 -6.45 -3.94 -11.01
CA PRO A 272 -7.53 -3.69 -11.95
C PRO A 272 -7.90 -2.20 -12.00
N VAL A 273 -7.91 -1.61 -13.18
CA VAL A 273 -8.24 -0.19 -13.39
C VAL A 273 -9.71 0.15 -13.14
N ASN A 274 -10.58 -0.86 -13.25
CA ASN A 274 -12.02 -0.74 -13.12
C ASN A 274 -12.56 -0.94 -11.71
N ILE A 275 -11.67 -0.97 -10.70
CA ILE A 275 -12.04 -1.15 -9.31
C ILE A 275 -11.63 0.09 -8.51
N GLY A 276 -12.54 0.57 -7.67
CA GLY A 276 -12.28 1.63 -6.71
C GLY A 276 -12.76 1.27 -5.31
N TYR A 277 -12.11 1.84 -4.32
CA TYR A 277 -12.43 1.67 -2.91
C TYR A 277 -12.88 2.99 -2.32
N MET A 278 -14.02 2.99 -1.64
CA MET A 278 -14.50 4.17 -0.94
C MET A 278 -14.39 3.95 0.56
N LEU A 279 -13.74 4.85 1.26
CA LEU A 279 -13.46 4.75 2.68
C LEU A 279 -14.36 5.71 3.45
N ALA A 280 -14.85 5.28 4.61
CA ALA A 280 -15.57 6.16 5.51
C ALA A 280 -14.61 7.22 6.09
N GLY A 281 -14.89 8.49 5.79
CA GLY A 281 -14.01 9.58 6.21
C GLY A 281 -14.25 9.96 7.68
N SER A 282 -13.39 9.62 8.58
CA SER A 282 -13.19 10.30 9.87
C SER A 282 -11.95 9.84 10.61
N GLY A 283 -11.02 9.19 9.95
CA GLY A 283 -9.70 8.90 10.52
C GLY A 283 -9.64 7.90 11.70
N THR A 284 -10.75 7.67 12.39
CA THR A 284 -10.78 6.89 13.64
C THR A 284 -10.94 5.38 13.42
N GLN A 285 -11.49 4.95 12.30
CA GLN A 285 -11.74 3.53 12.01
C GLN A 285 -11.34 3.21 10.58
N LYS A 286 -10.06 2.95 10.38
CA LYS A 286 -9.58 2.45 9.08
C LYS A 286 -10.03 1.01 8.90
N PRO A 287 -10.48 0.62 7.68
CA PRO A 287 -11.02 -0.71 7.45
C PRO A 287 -10.01 -1.84 7.67
N PHE A 288 -8.74 -1.59 7.34
CA PHE A 288 -7.70 -2.62 7.45
C PHE A 288 -6.70 -2.32 8.57
N VAL A 289 -6.07 -3.38 9.04
CA VAL A 289 -4.85 -3.32 9.87
C VAL A 289 -3.78 -4.16 9.20
N VAL A 290 -2.60 -3.57 9.04
CA VAL A 290 -1.39 -4.23 8.56
C VAL A 290 -0.42 -4.30 9.71
N THR A 291 0.01 -5.51 10.06
CA THR A 291 1.04 -5.72 11.09
C THR A 291 2.24 -6.41 10.47
N GLU A 292 3.39 -5.77 10.58
CA GLU A 292 4.67 -6.38 10.22
C GLU A 292 5.35 -6.97 11.46
N PHE A 293 5.83 -8.21 11.34
CA PHE A 293 6.52 -8.93 12.39
C PHE A 293 8.02 -9.01 12.10
N GLY A 294 8.77 -8.18 12.81
CA GLY A 294 10.22 -8.06 12.59
C GLY A 294 10.59 -7.34 11.30
N GLY A 295 11.87 -7.40 10.94
CA GLY A 295 12.39 -6.85 9.68
C GLY A 295 12.45 -7.87 8.56
N MET A 296 12.75 -7.40 7.35
CA MET A 296 13.04 -8.28 6.22
C MET A 296 14.26 -9.17 6.51
N ARG A 297 14.15 -10.42 6.09
CA ARG A 297 15.21 -11.43 6.18
C ARG A 297 15.68 -11.77 4.78
N GLN A 298 16.95 -12.07 4.64
CA GLN A 298 17.54 -12.50 3.38
C GLN A 298 18.18 -13.87 3.49
N MET A 299 18.17 -14.60 2.38
CA MET A 299 18.96 -15.77 2.11
C MET A 299 19.64 -15.58 0.76
N THR A 300 20.92 -15.88 0.69
CA THR A 300 21.73 -15.74 -0.52
C THR A 300 22.21 -17.11 -0.96
N GLU A 301 22.10 -17.40 -2.23
CA GLU A 301 22.60 -18.61 -2.88
C GLU A 301 23.41 -18.20 -4.10
N GLN A 302 24.51 -18.88 -4.33
CA GLN A 302 25.32 -18.76 -5.54
C GLN A 302 24.98 -19.94 -6.45
N ASP A 303 24.57 -19.64 -7.67
CA ASP A 303 24.28 -20.66 -8.68
C ASP A 303 25.55 -20.92 -9.51
N MET A 304 26.01 -22.18 -9.50
CA MET A 304 27.18 -22.57 -10.23
C MET A 304 26.93 -22.80 -11.74
N GLU A 305 25.67 -23.00 -12.13
CA GLU A 305 25.34 -23.24 -13.54
C GLU A 305 25.20 -21.92 -14.30
N ASP A 306 24.56 -20.94 -13.70
CA ASP A 306 24.23 -19.65 -14.33
C ASP A 306 25.18 -18.51 -13.94
N GLU A 307 26.17 -18.77 -13.08
CA GLU A 307 27.09 -17.76 -12.50
C GLU A 307 26.35 -16.53 -11.91
N ARG A 308 25.15 -16.77 -11.32
CA ARG A 308 24.29 -15.74 -10.76
C ARG A 308 24.24 -15.83 -9.25
N ILE A 309 24.08 -14.68 -8.63
CA ILE A 309 23.81 -14.59 -7.20
C ILE A 309 22.31 -14.42 -7.02
N LYS A 310 21.68 -15.39 -6.37
CA LYS A 310 20.25 -15.40 -6.05
C LYS A 310 20.02 -14.90 -4.64
N ILE A 311 19.11 -13.97 -4.47
CA ILE A 311 18.70 -13.47 -3.15
C ILE A 311 17.22 -13.78 -2.97
N LYS A 312 16.89 -14.45 -1.86
CA LYS A 312 15.53 -14.62 -1.38
C LYS A 312 15.31 -13.69 -0.21
N ILE A 313 14.33 -12.81 -0.33
CA ILE A 313 13.89 -11.91 0.74
C ILE A 313 12.60 -12.44 1.29
N ALA A 314 12.49 -12.52 2.61
CA ALA A 314 11.30 -12.95 3.32
C ALA A 314 10.93 -11.96 4.42
N GLN A 315 9.64 -11.70 4.56
CA GLN A 315 9.10 -10.89 5.65
C GLN A 315 7.80 -11.50 6.17
N ASP A 316 7.60 -11.44 7.47
CA ASP A 316 6.37 -11.89 8.10
C ASP A 316 5.46 -10.68 8.30
N ALA A 317 4.21 -10.76 7.81
CA ALA A 317 3.21 -9.73 8.03
C ALA A 317 1.80 -10.34 8.06
N ASP A 318 0.85 -9.58 8.58
CA ASP A 318 -0.57 -9.92 8.58
C ASP A 318 -1.39 -8.73 8.11
N ILE A 319 -2.38 -9.01 7.27
CA ILE A 319 -3.31 -8.00 6.75
C ILE A 319 -4.72 -8.50 7.04
N GLN A 320 -5.48 -7.76 7.84
CA GLN A 320 -6.84 -8.11 8.21
C GLN A 320 -7.83 -6.98 7.91
N LEU A 321 -9.03 -7.37 7.48
CA LEU A 321 -10.18 -6.47 7.39
C LEU A 321 -10.90 -6.45 8.74
N ILE A 322 -10.80 -5.32 9.46
CA ILE A 322 -11.40 -5.15 10.79
C ILE A 322 -12.78 -4.51 10.73
N PHE A 323 -12.94 -3.52 9.84
CA PHE A 323 -14.19 -2.76 9.72
C PHE A 323 -14.75 -2.85 8.30
N GLY A 324 -15.37 -3.97 7.95
CA GLY A 324 -16.00 -4.15 6.64
C GLY A 324 -17.14 -3.16 6.35
N ASN A 325 -17.76 -2.57 7.37
CA ASN A 325 -18.76 -1.53 7.22
C ASN A 325 -18.21 -0.13 6.90
N ALA A 326 -16.90 0.07 7.10
CA ALA A 326 -16.21 1.34 6.82
C ALA A 326 -15.62 1.43 5.42
N ILE A 327 -15.75 0.36 4.61
CA ILE A 327 -15.30 0.31 3.23
C ILE A 327 -16.47 0.11 2.27
N GLY A 328 -16.39 0.77 1.12
CA GLY A 328 -17.24 0.55 -0.05
C GLY A 328 -16.40 0.03 -1.20
N TYR A 329 -17.00 -0.85 -2.00
CA TYR A 329 -16.41 -1.44 -3.19
C TYR A 329 -17.18 -0.98 -4.42
N VAL A 330 -16.47 -0.44 -5.40
CA VAL A 330 -17.02 0.03 -6.67
C VAL A 330 -16.32 -0.70 -7.80
N LYS A 331 -17.08 -1.35 -8.67
CA LYS A 331 -16.53 -2.04 -9.84
C LYS A 331 -17.36 -1.72 -11.09
N GLU A 332 -16.72 -1.12 -12.07
CA GLU A 332 -17.30 -0.82 -13.38
C GLU A 332 -16.92 -1.92 -14.38
N ASP A 333 -17.93 -2.56 -14.99
CA ASP A 333 -17.70 -3.76 -15.82
C ASP A 333 -17.58 -3.47 -17.33
N ALA A 334 -17.88 -2.25 -17.81
CA ALA A 334 -17.94 -1.98 -19.24
C ALA A 334 -17.15 -0.74 -19.71
N SER A 335 -17.20 0.36 -18.93
CA SER A 335 -16.75 1.68 -19.42
C SER A 335 -15.34 2.04 -19.03
N VAL A 336 -14.72 1.32 -18.11
CA VAL A 336 -13.36 1.55 -17.62
C VAL A 336 -12.51 0.34 -17.98
N ALA A 337 -11.70 0.49 -19.01
CA ALA A 337 -10.75 -0.51 -19.48
C ALA A 337 -9.46 0.17 -19.94
N LEU A 338 -8.36 -0.59 -19.97
CA LEU A 338 -7.08 -0.16 -20.55
C LEU A 338 -7.17 -0.09 -22.06
#